data_09aa0e2d0d2d2d7f7b237227eea9baaf
#
_entry.id   09aa0e2d0d2d2d7f7b237227eea9baaf
#
_cell.length_a   1.000
_cell.length_b   1.000
_cell.length_c   1.000
_cell.angle_alpha   90.00
_cell.angle_beta   90.00
_cell.angle_gamma   90.00
#
_symmetry.space_group_name_H-M   'P 1'
#
loop_
_entity.id
_entity.type
_entity.pdbx_description
1 polymer ?
#
loop_
_entity_poly.entity_id
_entity_poly.type
_entity_poly.pdbx_seq_one_letter_code
_entity_poly.pdbx_strand_id
1 'polypeptide(L)'
;MTGHQKSERQVVITGLGVVSPIGLSLEEFTKNLREGTSGIRPVTTLAFTPAPHHVAGEIRDFNPSSFAKSREQKKAIRVMCREIQLGYAAAILSMDHGGIKEGTIAPERLGVEFGANLMFSVPEDLAEGCFAATDEGEGKFRHELWAEKGMPKLFPLWLLKYLPNMPACHIGITADARGPNNSITLDEASANLVIGEALRVIARGHADVMITGSTGTRLHALKTIHACMWDQLASDFEKPEQASRPFDARRSGQVVGEAAASLLLEDVDSAKRRGATVYGTVLGAGSACANAGDTPNLRLAMSLAMKAALRDAGLTPDQIGHINAHGLSDPKTDVAEAGAIHDVFGSLGDKVPVTALKSFWGNAAAGTGMIEILGSLTGLREGFIPPTLNYSNPDPACRLNVVREPVAPRNPVFLKLSVTRLGQASATVLQGVV
;
A
#
# COMPACT_ATOMS: atom_id res chain seq x y z
N MET A 1 -13.84 26.18 -19.92
CA MET A 1 -13.53 24.90 -19.27
C MET A 1 -13.78 23.80 -20.29
N THR A 2 -12.73 23.39 -20.98
CA THR A 2 -12.81 22.37 -22.03
C THR A 2 -13.08 21.02 -21.36
N GLY A 3 -14.24 20.44 -21.67
CA GLY A 3 -14.58 19.09 -21.25
C GLY A 3 -13.48 18.13 -21.71
N HIS A 4 -12.82 17.48 -20.77
CA HIS A 4 -11.95 16.36 -21.09
C HIS A 4 -12.84 15.29 -21.71
N GLN A 5 -12.71 15.08 -23.01
CA GLN A 5 -13.25 13.90 -23.67
C GLN A 5 -12.70 12.69 -22.91
N LYS A 6 -13.60 11.91 -22.30
CA LYS A 6 -13.23 10.66 -21.62
C LYS A 6 -12.48 9.81 -22.65
N SER A 7 -11.25 9.44 -22.38
CA SER A 7 -10.48 8.56 -23.26
C SER A 7 -11.29 7.29 -23.51
N GLU A 8 -11.36 6.85 -24.75
CA GLU A 8 -12.04 5.61 -25.15
C GLU A 8 -11.37 4.34 -24.58
N ARG A 9 -10.14 4.47 -24.02
CA ARG A 9 -9.38 3.33 -23.50
C ARG A 9 -9.81 2.97 -22.08
N GLN A 10 -10.41 1.79 -21.96
CA GLN A 10 -10.73 1.18 -20.66
C GLN A 10 -9.48 0.49 -20.09
N VAL A 11 -9.22 0.69 -18.81
CA VAL A 11 -8.07 0.10 -18.10
C VAL A 11 -8.55 -1.05 -17.22
N VAL A 12 -8.07 -2.25 -17.54
CA VAL A 12 -8.39 -3.49 -16.83
C VAL A 12 -7.19 -3.98 -16.00
N ILE A 13 -7.46 -4.85 -15.05
CA ILE A 13 -6.45 -5.48 -14.19
C ILE A 13 -6.25 -6.91 -14.69
N THR A 14 -5.04 -7.24 -15.12
CA THR A 14 -4.72 -8.54 -15.74
C THR A 14 -3.69 -9.37 -14.97
N GLY A 15 -3.14 -8.83 -13.88
CA GLY A 15 -2.20 -9.55 -13.03
C GLY A 15 -2.24 -9.05 -11.59
N LEU A 16 -2.04 -9.95 -10.65
CA LEU A 16 -2.09 -9.71 -9.21
C LEU A 16 -0.86 -10.32 -8.54
N GLY A 17 -0.19 -9.59 -7.64
CA GLY A 17 0.93 -10.08 -6.86
C GLY A 17 0.89 -9.55 -5.44
N VAL A 18 1.13 -10.39 -4.44
CA VAL A 18 1.05 -10.06 -3.03
C VAL A 18 2.20 -10.64 -2.23
N VAL A 19 2.69 -9.84 -1.28
CA VAL A 19 3.66 -10.24 -0.25
C VAL A 19 3.18 -9.63 1.06
N SER A 20 2.70 -10.46 1.99
CA SER A 20 1.98 -9.99 3.17
C SER A 20 2.20 -10.86 4.41
N PRO A 21 1.87 -10.34 5.61
CA PRO A 21 1.91 -11.12 6.84
C PRO A 21 0.93 -12.30 6.91
N ILE A 22 -0.07 -12.33 6.01
CA ILE A 22 -1.09 -13.39 5.94
C ILE A 22 -0.94 -14.29 4.71
N GLY A 23 0.13 -14.15 3.94
CA GLY A 23 0.43 -15.04 2.82
C GLY A 23 1.39 -14.43 1.81
N LEU A 24 2.18 -15.30 1.17
CA LEU A 24 3.13 -14.98 0.11
C LEU A 24 2.65 -15.45 -1.27
N SER A 25 1.44 -16.00 -1.34
CA SER A 25 0.73 -16.34 -2.56
C SER A 25 -0.71 -15.82 -2.52
N LEU A 26 -1.33 -15.65 -3.69
CA LEU A 26 -2.74 -15.23 -3.78
C LEU A 26 -3.69 -16.23 -3.11
N GLU A 27 -3.42 -17.52 -3.24
CA GLU A 27 -4.22 -18.58 -2.66
C GLU A 27 -4.21 -18.51 -1.13
N GLU A 28 -3.01 -18.49 -0.52
CA GLU A 28 -2.83 -18.38 0.93
C GLU A 28 -3.43 -17.07 1.46
N PHE A 29 -3.14 -15.95 0.80
CA PHE A 29 -3.67 -14.64 1.16
C PHE A 29 -5.20 -14.63 1.17
N THR A 30 -5.85 -15.11 0.10
CA THR A 30 -7.31 -15.11 -0.03
C THR A 30 -7.96 -16.05 0.96
N LYS A 31 -7.36 -17.22 1.21
CA LYS A 31 -7.81 -18.18 2.23
C LYS A 31 -7.79 -17.53 3.62
N ASN A 32 -6.65 -16.98 4.02
CA ASN A 32 -6.46 -16.37 5.34
C ASN A 32 -7.35 -15.12 5.51
N LEU A 33 -7.60 -14.38 4.42
CA LEU A 33 -8.53 -13.25 4.42
C LEU A 33 -9.99 -13.71 4.68
N ARG A 34 -10.41 -14.82 4.09
CA ARG A 34 -11.74 -15.42 4.30
C ARG A 34 -11.89 -15.99 5.71
N GLU A 35 -10.87 -16.67 6.21
CA GLU A 35 -10.84 -17.30 7.53
C GLU A 35 -10.67 -16.32 8.69
N GLY A 36 -10.37 -15.05 8.40
CA GLY A 36 -10.12 -14.04 9.44
C GLY A 36 -8.79 -14.23 10.17
N THR A 37 -7.79 -14.80 9.51
CA THR A 37 -6.48 -15.08 10.12
C THR A 37 -5.64 -13.80 10.22
N SER A 38 -5.36 -13.35 11.44
CA SER A 38 -4.51 -12.17 11.68
C SER A 38 -3.03 -12.48 11.45
N GLY A 39 -2.33 -11.58 10.76
CA GLY A 39 -0.88 -11.56 10.63
C GLY A 39 -0.17 -10.71 11.69
N ILE A 40 -0.92 -10.12 12.64
CA ILE A 40 -0.33 -9.31 13.72
C ILE A 40 0.19 -10.23 14.81
N ARG A 41 1.48 -10.12 15.10
CA ARG A 41 2.24 -11.01 16.00
C ARG A 41 3.32 -10.23 16.74
N PRO A 42 3.96 -10.79 17.80
CA PRO A 42 5.16 -10.20 18.37
C PRO A 42 6.26 -10.03 17.33
N VAL A 43 6.93 -8.88 17.34
CA VAL A 43 8.02 -8.56 16.39
C VAL A 43 9.24 -9.42 16.67
N THR A 44 9.86 -9.96 15.62
CA THR A 44 11.09 -10.78 15.72
C THR A 44 12.28 -10.18 14.95
N THR A 45 12.04 -9.33 13.96
CA THR A 45 13.10 -8.73 13.11
C THR A 45 13.86 -7.59 13.78
N LEU A 46 13.35 -7.00 14.84
CA LEU A 46 14.02 -5.93 15.59
C LEU A 46 14.50 -6.47 16.92
N ALA A 47 15.81 -6.39 17.18
CA ALA A 47 16.42 -6.81 18.44
C ALA A 47 15.89 -5.99 19.63
N PHE A 48 15.51 -4.75 19.39
CA PHE A 48 14.91 -3.84 20.35
C PHE A 48 13.82 -3.02 19.66
N THR A 49 12.68 -2.85 20.32
CA THR A 49 11.62 -1.94 19.87
C THR A 49 11.12 -1.13 21.08
N PRO A 50 11.04 0.20 20.96
CA PRO A 50 10.46 1.07 21.97
C PRO A 50 8.92 1.02 21.98
N ALA A 51 8.30 0.28 21.03
CA ALA A 51 6.84 0.16 20.96
C ALA A 51 6.28 -0.53 22.20
N PRO A 52 5.14 -0.06 22.76
CA PRO A 52 4.62 -0.51 24.06
C PRO A 52 4.43 -2.02 24.17
N HIS A 53 4.01 -2.68 23.09
CA HIS A 53 3.64 -4.09 23.10
C HIS A 53 4.37 -4.95 22.08
N HIS A 54 5.34 -4.38 21.35
CA HIS A 54 6.19 -5.10 20.41
C HIS A 54 5.44 -5.98 19.41
N VAL A 55 4.29 -5.51 18.93
CA VAL A 55 3.45 -6.23 17.96
C VAL A 55 3.40 -5.52 16.62
N ALA A 56 3.39 -6.31 15.53
CA ALA A 56 3.29 -5.78 14.17
C ALA A 56 2.78 -6.84 13.19
N GLY A 57 2.37 -6.39 12.01
CA GLY A 57 2.20 -7.24 10.84
C GLY A 57 3.55 -7.51 10.19
N GLU A 58 4.27 -8.52 10.65
CA GLU A 58 5.59 -8.90 10.18
C GLU A 58 5.51 -10.02 9.14
N ILE A 59 6.14 -9.84 7.99
CA ILE A 59 6.25 -10.89 6.95
C ILE A 59 7.40 -11.82 7.33
N ARG A 60 7.05 -13.07 7.65
CA ARG A 60 8.00 -14.12 8.02
C ARG A 60 8.29 -15.01 6.83
N ASP A 61 9.39 -15.77 6.91
CA ASP A 61 9.78 -16.77 5.90
C ASP A 61 9.96 -16.21 4.47
N PHE A 62 10.15 -14.89 4.34
CA PHE A 62 10.38 -14.22 3.08
C PHE A 62 11.84 -14.34 2.64
N ASN A 63 12.06 -15.07 1.55
CA ASN A 63 13.36 -15.16 0.90
C ASN A 63 13.35 -14.40 -0.44
N PRO A 64 13.93 -13.20 -0.53
CA PRO A 64 13.91 -12.42 -1.77
C PRO A 64 14.60 -13.11 -2.95
N SER A 65 15.58 -14.00 -2.68
CA SER A 65 16.30 -14.71 -3.74
C SER A 65 15.44 -15.73 -4.50
N SER A 66 14.31 -16.17 -3.94
CA SER A 66 13.38 -17.08 -4.62
C SER A 66 12.64 -16.40 -5.79
N PHE A 67 12.58 -15.08 -5.81
CA PHE A 67 11.96 -14.28 -6.87
C PHE A 67 12.94 -13.87 -7.98
N ALA A 68 14.23 -14.19 -7.85
CA ALA A 68 15.26 -13.88 -8.84
C ALA A 68 15.47 -15.07 -9.78
N LYS A 69 15.22 -14.87 -11.07
CA LYS A 69 15.32 -15.90 -12.12
C LYS A 69 16.70 -15.95 -12.78
N SER A 70 17.52 -14.89 -12.66
CA SER A 70 18.85 -14.82 -13.23
C SER A 70 19.93 -14.51 -12.18
N ARG A 71 21.23 -14.68 -12.59
CA ARG A 71 22.37 -14.32 -11.75
C ARG A 71 22.43 -12.82 -11.50
N GLU A 72 22.08 -12.03 -12.51
CA GLU A 72 22.06 -10.56 -12.45
C GLU A 72 20.99 -10.10 -11.45
N GLN A 73 19.79 -10.67 -11.48
CA GLN A 73 18.73 -10.39 -10.52
C GLN A 73 19.15 -10.76 -9.08
N LYS A 74 19.81 -11.91 -8.88
CA LYS A 74 20.35 -12.29 -7.56
C LYS A 74 21.41 -11.31 -7.05
N LYS A 75 22.23 -10.73 -7.94
CA LYS A 75 23.17 -9.66 -7.56
C LYS A 75 22.46 -8.37 -7.21
N ALA A 76 21.43 -7.99 -7.98
CA ALA A 76 20.64 -6.78 -7.71
C ALA A 76 19.96 -6.81 -6.34
N ILE A 77 19.45 -7.96 -5.90
CA ILE A 77 18.82 -8.12 -4.58
C ILE A 77 19.76 -7.71 -3.43
N ARG A 78 21.07 -7.85 -3.58
CA ARG A 78 22.06 -7.49 -2.54
C ARG A 78 22.15 -5.98 -2.28
N VAL A 79 21.69 -5.17 -3.24
CA VAL A 79 21.63 -3.70 -3.12
C VAL A 79 20.21 -3.19 -2.93
N MET A 80 19.29 -4.05 -2.52
CA MET A 80 17.93 -3.72 -2.18
C MET A 80 17.74 -3.81 -0.66
N CYS A 81 17.22 -2.76 -0.02
CA CYS A 81 16.72 -2.89 1.35
C CYS A 81 15.43 -3.74 1.39
N ARG A 82 14.99 -4.11 2.57
CA ARG A 82 13.78 -4.94 2.79
C ARG A 82 12.58 -4.44 1.99
N GLU A 83 12.31 -3.15 2.03
CA GLU A 83 11.15 -2.53 1.36
C GLU A 83 11.22 -2.68 -0.17
N ILE A 84 12.41 -2.50 -0.77
CA ILE A 84 12.63 -2.72 -2.19
C ILE A 84 12.42 -4.20 -2.54
N GLN A 85 12.95 -5.12 -1.72
CA GLN A 85 12.80 -6.57 -1.94
C GLN A 85 11.34 -7.01 -1.94
N LEU A 86 10.52 -6.49 -1.01
CA LEU A 86 9.09 -6.81 -0.93
C LEU A 86 8.35 -6.31 -2.18
N GLY A 87 8.58 -5.05 -2.59
CA GLY A 87 7.97 -4.46 -3.79
C GLY A 87 8.39 -5.18 -5.07
N TYR A 88 9.67 -5.49 -5.20
CA TYR A 88 10.20 -6.27 -6.31
C TYR A 88 9.53 -7.65 -6.42
N ALA A 89 9.44 -8.38 -5.30
CA ALA A 89 8.79 -9.69 -5.28
C ALA A 89 7.31 -9.62 -5.68
N ALA A 90 6.56 -8.64 -5.15
CA ALA A 90 5.16 -8.43 -5.52
C ALA A 90 4.98 -8.15 -7.03
N ALA A 91 5.88 -7.35 -7.62
CA ALA A 91 5.86 -7.07 -9.06
C ALA A 91 6.17 -8.32 -9.90
N ILE A 92 7.17 -9.13 -9.52
CA ILE A 92 7.45 -10.42 -10.19
C ILE A 92 6.25 -11.34 -10.13
N LEU A 93 5.60 -11.46 -8.97
CA LEU A 93 4.38 -12.27 -8.80
C LEU A 93 3.24 -11.77 -9.69
N SER A 94 3.03 -10.46 -9.81
CA SER A 94 1.98 -9.90 -10.66
C SER A 94 2.25 -10.15 -12.14
N MET A 95 3.51 -10.03 -12.59
CA MET A 95 3.91 -10.33 -13.97
C MET A 95 3.72 -11.83 -14.29
N ASP A 96 4.16 -12.70 -13.38
CA ASP A 96 3.99 -14.16 -13.56
C ASP A 96 2.50 -14.55 -13.60
N HIS A 97 1.70 -13.99 -12.69
CA HIS A 97 0.26 -14.24 -12.64
C HIS A 97 -0.48 -13.72 -13.89
N GLY A 98 -0.07 -12.56 -14.41
CA GLY A 98 -0.66 -11.97 -15.62
C GLY A 98 -0.04 -12.48 -16.92
N GLY A 99 0.92 -13.41 -16.87
CA GLY A 99 1.55 -14.01 -18.05
C GLY A 99 2.47 -13.05 -18.83
N ILE A 100 2.99 -12.00 -18.19
CA ILE A 100 3.96 -11.09 -18.82
C ILE A 100 5.35 -11.72 -18.79
N LYS A 101 5.87 -12.03 -19.96
CA LYS A 101 7.22 -12.55 -20.19
C LYS A 101 7.96 -11.64 -21.15
N GLU A 102 9.27 -11.83 -21.31
CA GLU A 102 10.06 -11.14 -22.33
C GLU A 102 9.42 -11.27 -23.71
N GLY A 103 9.23 -10.15 -24.39
CA GLY A 103 8.59 -10.09 -25.71
C GLY A 103 7.04 -10.15 -25.72
N THR A 104 6.38 -10.32 -24.56
CA THR A 104 4.89 -10.30 -24.50
C THR A 104 4.33 -8.92 -24.81
N ILE A 105 4.98 -7.89 -24.34
CA ILE A 105 4.65 -6.47 -24.60
C ILE A 105 5.91 -5.81 -25.16
N ALA A 106 5.76 -4.90 -26.13
CA ALA A 106 6.89 -4.12 -26.61
C ALA A 106 7.47 -3.30 -25.44
N PRO A 107 8.80 -3.29 -25.25
CA PRO A 107 9.44 -2.63 -24.09
C PRO A 107 9.01 -1.17 -23.91
N GLU A 108 8.86 -0.42 -24.98
CA GLU A 108 8.44 1.00 -24.96
C GLU A 108 6.95 1.18 -24.60
N ARG A 109 6.17 0.09 -24.62
CA ARG A 109 4.75 0.05 -24.27
C ARG A 109 4.49 -0.54 -22.88
N LEU A 110 5.53 -1.02 -22.20
CA LEU A 110 5.51 -1.52 -20.83
C LEU A 110 6.11 -0.46 -19.90
N GLY A 111 5.30 0.03 -18.96
CA GLY A 111 5.73 1.03 -17.99
C GLY A 111 5.69 0.51 -16.55
N VAL A 112 6.20 1.33 -15.63
CA VAL A 112 6.19 1.05 -14.19
C VAL A 112 5.73 2.28 -13.44
N GLU A 113 4.79 2.11 -12.51
CA GLU A 113 4.34 3.15 -11.59
C GLU A 113 4.30 2.56 -10.18
N PHE A 114 5.21 2.97 -9.28
CA PHE A 114 5.37 2.28 -8.01
C PHE A 114 5.44 3.21 -6.81
N GLY A 115 4.60 2.94 -5.79
CA GLY A 115 4.57 3.65 -4.52
C GLY A 115 5.54 3.06 -3.50
N ALA A 116 6.23 3.91 -2.75
CA ALA A 116 7.12 3.49 -1.68
C ALA A 116 7.13 4.50 -0.53
N ASN A 117 7.55 4.04 0.66
CA ASN A 117 7.81 4.96 1.77
C ASN A 117 9.13 5.70 1.54
N LEU A 118 9.34 6.78 2.29
CA LEU A 118 10.69 7.28 2.51
C LEU A 118 11.51 6.20 3.21
N MET A 119 12.66 5.85 2.62
CA MET A 119 13.53 4.79 3.12
C MET A 119 14.68 5.37 3.95
N PHE A 120 15.08 4.64 4.99
CA PHE A 120 16.16 5.02 5.89
C PHE A 120 17.25 3.96 5.85
N SER A 121 18.52 4.40 5.92
CA SER A 121 19.64 3.50 6.15
C SER A 121 19.51 2.85 7.52
N VAL A 122 19.84 1.58 7.61
CA VAL A 122 20.04 0.96 8.93
C VAL A 122 21.29 1.57 9.56
N PRO A 123 21.28 1.77 10.90
CA PRO A 123 22.42 2.39 11.60
C PRO A 123 23.75 1.70 11.31
N GLU A 124 23.75 0.39 11.13
CA GLU A 124 24.92 -0.45 10.88
C GLU A 124 25.63 -0.08 9.55
N ASP A 125 24.87 0.29 8.51
CA ASP A 125 25.45 0.68 7.21
C ASP A 125 26.23 2.01 7.29
N LEU A 126 26.00 2.83 8.30
CA LEU A 126 26.65 4.13 8.51
C LEU A 126 27.68 4.13 9.65
N ALA A 127 27.67 3.10 10.50
CA ALA A 127 28.41 3.08 11.75
C ALA A 127 29.91 3.31 11.57
N GLU A 128 30.57 2.57 10.65
CA GLU A 128 32.02 2.72 10.42
C GLU A 128 32.37 4.13 9.92
N GLY A 129 31.56 4.71 9.05
CA GLY A 129 31.72 6.07 8.57
C GLY A 129 31.56 7.10 9.70
N CYS A 130 30.56 6.94 10.53
CA CYS A 130 30.30 7.82 11.68
C CYS A 130 31.45 7.73 12.69
N PHE A 131 31.94 6.53 13.01
CA PHE A 131 33.09 6.38 13.91
C PHE A 131 34.37 7.00 13.32
N ALA A 132 34.64 6.81 12.03
CA ALA A 132 35.79 7.41 11.37
C ALA A 132 35.76 8.95 11.35
N ALA A 133 34.56 9.54 11.36
CA ALA A 133 34.35 10.98 11.43
C ALA A 133 34.14 11.51 12.87
N THR A 134 34.44 10.70 13.89
CA THR A 134 34.35 11.08 15.30
C THR A 134 35.71 11.53 15.81
N ASP A 135 35.72 12.63 16.56
CA ASP A 135 36.96 13.13 17.22
C ASP A 135 37.38 12.17 18.33
N GLU A 136 38.64 11.73 18.30
CA GLU A 136 39.16 10.75 19.26
C GLU A 136 39.24 11.31 20.71
N GLY A 137 39.40 12.64 20.84
CA GLY A 137 39.54 13.29 22.15
C GLY A 137 38.20 13.59 22.84
N GLU A 138 37.19 14.04 22.07
CA GLU A 138 35.91 14.43 22.61
C GLU A 138 34.79 13.40 22.39
N GLY A 139 35.01 12.37 21.55
CA GLY A 139 34.01 11.37 21.19
C GLY A 139 32.81 11.97 20.41
N LYS A 140 32.99 13.14 19.79
CA LYS A 140 31.95 13.85 19.05
C LYS A 140 32.09 13.68 17.56
N PHE A 141 30.94 13.46 16.88
CA PHE A 141 30.90 13.44 15.42
C PHE A 141 31.24 14.83 14.85
N ARG A 142 32.13 14.86 13.84
CA ARG A 142 32.63 16.06 13.18
C ARG A 142 32.27 16.03 11.71
N HIS A 143 31.36 16.90 11.29
CA HIS A 143 30.93 17.00 9.90
C HIS A 143 32.08 17.27 8.92
N GLU A 144 33.08 18.03 9.36
CA GLU A 144 34.24 18.39 8.57
C GLU A 144 35.10 17.18 8.18
N LEU A 145 35.08 16.13 9.02
CA LEU A 145 35.82 14.88 8.77
C LEU A 145 35.02 13.90 7.90
N TRP A 146 33.72 14.14 7.67
CA TRP A 146 32.87 13.18 7.00
C TRP A 146 33.31 12.86 5.58
N ALA A 147 33.60 13.89 4.75
CA ALA A 147 34.00 13.71 3.36
C ALA A 147 35.32 12.93 3.22
N GLU A 148 36.30 13.23 4.08
CA GLU A 148 37.63 12.65 4.01
C GLU A 148 37.75 11.30 4.71
N LYS A 149 37.17 11.15 5.90
CA LYS A 149 37.31 9.96 6.74
C LYS A 149 36.07 9.06 6.76
N GLY A 150 34.88 9.61 6.77
CA GLY A 150 33.63 8.87 6.89
C GLY A 150 33.18 8.23 5.59
N MET A 151 32.99 9.02 4.54
CA MET A 151 32.48 8.53 3.25
C MET A 151 33.28 7.36 2.65
N PRO A 152 34.65 7.33 2.71
CA PRO A 152 35.40 6.21 2.19
C PRO A 152 35.14 4.87 2.89
N LYS A 153 34.53 4.88 4.07
CA LYS A 153 34.14 3.68 4.85
C LYS A 153 32.78 3.12 4.44
N LEU A 154 31.99 3.90 3.70
CA LEU A 154 30.67 3.45 3.26
C LEU A 154 30.80 2.50 2.06
N PHE A 155 29.85 1.54 1.98
CA PHE A 155 29.70 0.76 0.76
C PHE A 155 29.37 1.70 -0.42
N PRO A 156 30.10 1.65 -1.55
CA PRO A 156 29.97 2.65 -2.63
C PRO A 156 28.56 2.81 -3.19
N LEU A 157 27.74 1.75 -3.15
CA LEU A 157 26.34 1.74 -3.63
C LEU A 157 25.32 1.82 -2.49
N TRP A 158 25.70 2.20 -1.26
CA TRP A 158 24.84 2.23 -0.10
C TRP A 158 23.57 3.06 -0.33
N LEU A 159 23.69 4.19 -1.04
CA LEU A 159 22.56 5.06 -1.31
C LEU A 159 21.47 4.38 -2.14
N LEU A 160 21.85 3.52 -3.10
CA LEU A 160 20.90 2.80 -3.94
C LEU A 160 19.99 1.84 -3.14
N LYS A 161 20.44 1.41 -1.95
CA LYS A 161 19.61 0.61 -1.05
C LYS A 161 18.40 1.36 -0.48
N TYR A 162 18.43 2.71 -0.47
CA TYR A 162 17.54 3.52 0.34
C TYR A 162 16.82 4.63 -0.43
N LEU A 163 16.87 4.61 -1.76
CA LEU A 163 16.14 5.57 -2.59
C LEU A 163 14.72 5.04 -2.87
N PRO A 164 13.67 5.84 -2.61
CA PRO A 164 12.28 5.37 -2.76
C PRO A 164 11.86 5.08 -4.21
N ASN A 165 12.60 5.54 -5.21
CA ASN A 165 12.37 5.20 -6.62
C ASN A 165 12.99 3.86 -7.04
N MET A 166 13.84 3.25 -6.21
CA MET A 166 14.54 2.02 -6.58
C MET A 166 13.64 0.80 -6.80
N PRO A 167 12.49 0.63 -6.13
CA PRO A 167 11.53 -0.41 -6.52
C PRO A 167 11.16 -0.32 -8.01
N ALA A 168 10.75 0.86 -8.48
CA ALA A 168 10.41 1.08 -9.89
C ALA A 168 11.60 0.85 -10.84
N CYS A 169 12.81 1.27 -10.44
CA CYS A 169 14.02 1.06 -11.23
C CYS A 169 14.36 -0.44 -11.38
N HIS A 170 14.39 -1.20 -10.28
CA HIS A 170 14.72 -2.63 -10.31
C HIS A 170 13.66 -3.45 -11.06
N ILE A 171 12.38 -3.10 -10.92
CA ILE A 171 11.28 -3.71 -11.65
C ILE A 171 11.44 -3.43 -13.15
N GLY A 172 11.66 -2.15 -13.51
CA GLY A 172 11.84 -1.75 -14.91
C GLY A 172 13.02 -2.45 -15.60
N ILE A 173 14.16 -2.55 -14.92
CA ILE A 173 15.33 -3.28 -15.44
C ILE A 173 15.01 -4.77 -15.64
N THR A 174 14.31 -5.38 -14.67
CA THR A 174 13.99 -6.81 -14.72
C THR A 174 12.96 -7.15 -15.80
N ALA A 175 11.98 -6.26 -16.02
CA ALA A 175 10.92 -6.43 -17.00
C ALA A 175 11.30 -5.94 -18.41
N ASP A 176 12.48 -5.34 -18.59
CA ASP A 176 12.86 -4.54 -19.77
C ASP A 176 11.78 -3.49 -20.14
N ALA A 177 11.21 -2.87 -19.09
CA ALA A 177 10.17 -1.85 -19.27
C ALA A 177 10.81 -0.50 -19.60
N ARG A 178 10.62 -0.05 -20.83
CA ARG A 178 11.20 1.21 -21.39
C ARG A 178 10.13 2.27 -21.63
N GLY A 179 8.89 1.99 -21.29
CA GLY A 179 7.78 2.93 -21.28
C GLY A 179 7.86 3.91 -20.09
N PRO A 180 6.78 4.64 -19.80
CA PRO A 180 6.73 5.57 -18.67
C PRO A 180 7.12 4.89 -17.35
N ASN A 181 8.01 5.55 -16.58
CA ASN A 181 8.48 5.05 -15.30
C ASN A 181 8.46 6.18 -14.27
N ASN A 182 7.73 5.98 -13.19
CA ASN A 182 7.62 6.98 -12.12
C ASN A 182 7.51 6.31 -10.74
N SER A 183 7.71 7.09 -9.68
CA SER A 183 7.60 6.65 -8.30
C SER A 183 6.92 7.72 -7.45
N ILE A 184 5.97 7.30 -6.61
CA ILE A 184 5.26 8.20 -5.69
C ILE A 184 5.59 7.84 -4.25
N THR A 185 6.08 8.83 -3.50
CA THR A 185 6.43 8.69 -2.08
C THR A 185 5.54 9.61 -1.25
N LEU A 186 4.38 9.09 -0.84
CA LEU A 186 3.38 9.83 -0.07
C LEU A 186 2.63 8.91 0.92
N ASP A 187 3.39 8.13 1.67
CA ASP A 187 2.89 7.21 2.70
C ASP A 187 1.61 6.46 2.24
N GLU A 188 0.56 6.40 3.06
CA GLU A 188 -0.67 5.65 2.79
C GLU A 188 -1.42 6.09 1.51
N ALA A 189 -1.22 7.34 1.07
CA ALA A 189 -1.88 7.85 -0.14
C ALA A 189 -1.27 7.31 -1.44
N SER A 190 -0.02 6.79 -1.40
CA SER A 190 0.76 6.39 -2.59
C SER A 190 0.03 5.37 -3.46
N ALA A 191 -0.58 4.35 -2.89
CA ALA A 191 -1.21 3.26 -3.64
C ALA A 191 -2.31 3.74 -4.60
N ASN A 192 -3.23 4.57 -4.12
CA ASN A 192 -4.30 5.12 -4.96
C ASN A 192 -3.75 6.09 -6.01
N LEU A 193 -2.70 6.84 -5.67
CA LEU A 193 -2.07 7.80 -6.58
C LEU A 193 -1.36 7.10 -7.74
N VAL A 194 -0.61 6.03 -7.48
CA VAL A 194 0.06 5.26 -8.57
C VAL A 194 -0.97 4.59 -9.49
N ILE A 195 -2.10 4.12 -8.96
CA ILE A 195 -3.20 3.62 -9.81
C ILE A 195 -3.79 4.73 -10.66
N GLY A 196 -4.03 5.91 -10.06
CA GLY A 196 -4.55 7.06 -10.77
C GLY A 196 -3.62 7.54 -11.89
N GLU A 197 -2.32 7.59 -11.65
CA GLU A 197 -1.34 7.97 -12.67
C GLU A 197 -1.24 6.91 -13.78
N ALA A 198 -1.12 5.63 -13.43
CA ALA A 198 -1.09 4.53 -14.40
C ALA A 198 -2.37 4.50 -15.26
N LEU A 199 -3.55 4.73 -14.67
CA LEU A 199 -4.82 4.89 -15.38
C LEU A 199 -4.69 5.98 -16.46
N ARG A 200 -4.13 7.15 -16.11
CA ARG A 200 -4.00 8.28 -17.06
C ARG A 200 -2.95 8.02 -18.12
N VAL A 201 -1.85 7.35 -17.79
CA VAL A 201 -0.78 6.96 -18.73
C VAL A 201 -1.35 6.05 -19.82
N ILE A 202 -2.09 5.00 -19.44
CA ILE A 202 -2.73 4.07 -20.38
C ILE A 202 -3.84 4.78 -21.17
N ALA A 203 -4.70 5.55 -20.49
CA ALA A 203 -5.79 6.28 -21.11
C ALA A 203 -5.34 7.26 -22.19
N ARG A 204 -4.16 7.88 -22.03
CA ARG A 204 -3.52 8.76 -23.02
C ARG A 204 -2.77 7.98 -24.12
N GLY A 205 -2.68 6.67 -24.02
CA GLY A 205 -2.00 5.81 -25.00
C GLY A 205 -0.47 5.83 -24.91
N HIS A 206 0.11 6.27 -23.79
CA HIS A 206 1.57 6.26 -23.61
C HIS A 206 2.13 4.87 -23.25
N ALA A 207 1.33 4.00 -22.66
CA ALA A 207 1.63 2.59 -22.42
C ALA A 207 0.43 1.71 -22.77
N ASP A 208 0.68 0.42 -22.98
CA ASP A 208 -0.38 -0.60 -23.11
C ASP A 208 -0.51 -1.39 -21.80
N VAL A 209 0.61 -1.56 -21.08
CA VAL A 209 0.65 -2.21 -19.75
C VAL A 209 1.49 -1.37 -18.79
N MET A 210 1.00 -1.23 -17.56
CA MET A 210 1.72 -0.62 -16.44
C MET A 210 1.84 -1.63 -15.30
N ILE A 211 3.06 -1.92 -14.87
CA ILE A 211 3.34 -2.64 -13.61
C ILE A 211 3.14 -1.63 -12.48
N THR A 212 2.00 -1.72 -11.82
CA THR A 212 1.56 -0.72 -10.83
C THR A 212 1.48 -1.36 -9.46
N GLY A 213 2.21 -0.82 -8.49
CA GLY A 213 2.23 -1.41 -7.16
C GLY A 213 2.64 -0.45 -6.08
N SER A 214 2.66 -0.93 -4.86
CA SER A 214 3.27 -0.22 -3.75
C SER A 214 3.87 -1.16 -2.72
N THR A 215 4.86 -0.65 -2.01
CA THR A 215 5.61 -1.37 -0.99
C THR A 215 5.85 -0.48 0.22
N GLY A 216 5.87 -1.09 1.39
CA GLY A 216 6.18 -0.38 2.62
C GLY A 216 6.53 -1.32 3.75
N THR A 217 7.48 -0.89 4.56
CA THR A 217 7.73 -1.48 5.88
C THR A 217 7.89 -0.37 6.90
N ARG A 218 7.27 -0.54 8.05
CA ARG A 218 7.46 0.28 9.25
C ARG A 218 8.29 -0.47 10.32
N LEU A 219 8.72 -1.69 9.99
CA LEU A 219 9.59 -2.51 10.82
C LEU A 219 11.06 -2.18 10.53
N HIS A 220 11.49 -1.05 11.03
CA HIS A 220 12.84 -0.52 10.90
C HIS A 220 13.17 0.31 12.15
N ALA A 221 14.39 0.21 12.69
CA ALA A 221 14.74 0.87 13.96
C ALA A 221 14.32 2.34 14.01
N LEU A 222 14.68 3.14 13.01
CA LEU A 222 14.32 4.56 12.97
C LEU A 222 12.82 4.80 12.73
N LYS A 223 12.18 4.01 11.85
CA LYS A 223 10.73 4.15 11.61
C LYS A 223 9.90 3.77 12.84
N THR A 224 10.36 2.79 13.63
CA THR A 224 9.72 2.41 14.89
C THR A 224 9.83 3.53 15.92
N ILE A 225 11.00 4.18 16.03
CA ILE A 225 11.18 5.36 16.90
C ILE A 225 10.22 6.48 16.45
N HIS A 226 10.17 6.78 15.14
CA HIS A 226 9.26 7.80 14.60
C HIS A 226 7.79 7.45 14.91
N ALA A 227 7.38 6.17 14.76
CA ALA A 227 6.03 5.75 15.10
C ALA A 227 5.71 6.00 16.59
N CYS A 228 6.64 5.67 17.50
CA CYS A 228 6.47 5.95 18.93
C CYS A 228 6.39 7.45 19.26
N MET A 229 7.06 8.31 18.48
CA MET A 229 7.06 9.76 18.71
C MET A 229 5.85 10.47 18.13
N TRP A 230 5.32 9.99 17.02
CA TRP A 230 4.35 10.75 16.21
C TRP A 230 2.98 10.09 16.09
N ASP A 231 2.88 8.77 16.31
CA ASP A 231 1.65 8.01 16.10
C ASP A 231 1.08 7.54 17.43
N GLN A 232 -0.24 7.44 17.48
CA GLN A 232 -0.89 6.72 18.58
C GLN A 232 -0.86 5.22 18.26
N LEU A 233 0.02 4.49 18.96
CA LEU A 233 0.16 3.04 18.80
C LEU A 233 -0.80 2.31 19.72
N ALA A 234 -1.26 1.13 19.29
CA ALA A 234 -2.14 0.26 20.07
C ALA A 234 -1.47 -0.16 21.39
N SER A 235 -2.18 0.02 22.50
CA SER A 235 -1.67 -0.22 23.86
C SER A 235 -2.60 -1.04 24.74
N ASP A 236 -3.87 -1.21 24.35
CA ASP A 236 -4.89 -1.92 25.11
C ASP A 236 -5.39 -3.15 24.36
N PHE A 237 -4.73 -4.29 24.57
CA PHE A 237 -5.12 -5.59 24.02
C PHE A 237 -4.56 -6.74 24.88
N GLU A 238 -5.29 -7.86 24.90
CA GLU A 238 -4.86 -9.05 25.64
C GLU A 238 -3.95 -9.96 24.80
N LYS A 239 -4.24 -10.04 23.48
CA LYS A 239 -3.50 -10.86 22.53
C LYS A 239 -3.06 -10.03 21.33
N PRO A 240 -1.87 -10.30 20.74
CA PRO A 240 -1.34 -9.55 19.61
C PRO A 240 -2.33 -9.36 18.45
N GLU A 241 -3.04 -10.41 18.08
CA GLU A 241 -4.02 -10.41 17.01
C GLU A 241 -5.23 -9.51 17.25
N GLN A 242 -5.44 -9.06 18.48
CA GLN A 242 -6.52 -8.15 18.87
C GLN A 242 -6.10 -6.67 18.88
N ALA A 243 -4.84 -6.35 18.61
CA ALA A 243 -4.30 -5.01 18.75
C ALA A 243 -4.90 -4.01 17.75
N SER A 244 -5.13 -4.42 16.49
CA SER A 244 -5.78 -3.57 15.47
C SER A 244 -7.27 -3.86 15.43
N ARG A 245 -8.08 -2.84 15.75
CA ARG A 245 -9.56 -2.92 15.83
C ARG A 245 -10.23 -1.66 15.28
N PRO A 246 -10.17 -1.43 13.95
CA PRO A 246 -10.74 -0.25 13.33
C PRO A 246 -12.23 -0.08 13.67
N PHE A 247 -12.62 1.17 13.99
CA PHE A 247 -13.99 1.59 14.33
C PHE A 247 -14.58 0.98 15.60
N ASP A 248 -13.91 0.06 16.31
CA ASP A 248 -14.33 -0.48 17.60
C ASP A 248 -14.15 0.58 18.71
N ALA A 249 -15.08 0.65 19.66
CA ALA A 249 -15.02 1.60 20.77
C ALA A 249 -13.80 1.43 21.67
N ARG A 250 -13.18 0.23 21.69
CA ARG A 250 -11.98 -0.08 22.47
C ARG A 250 -10.68 0.09 21.69
N ARG A 251 -10.72 0.67 20.48
CA ARG A 251 -9.48 0.95 19.75
C ARG A 251 -8.59 1.90 20.53
N SER A 252 -7.32 1.65 20.58
CA SER A 252 -6.35 2.43 21.35
C SER A 252 -5.22 3.04 20.50
N GLY A 253 -5.17 2.70 19.21
CA GLY A 253 -4.17 3.18 18.28
C GLY A 253 -3.90 2.20 17.15
N GLN A 254 -3.01 2.58 16.24
CA GLN A 254 -2.63 1.75 15.10
C GLN A 254 -1.60 0.68 15.46
N VAL A 255 -1.53 -0.35 14.65
CA VAL A 255 -0.45 -1.34 14.64
C VAL A 255 0.39 -1.11 13.38
N VAL A 256 1.70 -1.08 13.51
CA VAL A 256 2.61 -0.98 12.35
C VAL A 256 2.75 -2.32 11.64
N GLY A 257 3.16 -2.30 10.36
CA GLY A 257 3.32 -3.53 9.59
C GLY A 257 4.23 -3.35 8.38
N GLU A 258 4.31 -4.40 7.58
CA GLU A 258 4.95 -4.40 6.28
C GLU A 258 4.07 -5.12 5.27
N ALA A 259 4.05 -4.64 4.03
CA ALA A 259 3.29 -5.21 2.94
C ALA A 259 3.79 -4.71 1.59
N ALA A 260 3.61 -5.51 0.56
CA ALA A 260 3.71 -5.08 -0.82
C ALA A 260 2.68 -5.80 -1.67
N ALA A 261 2.11 -5.08 -2.63
CA ALA A 261 1.29 -5.69 -3.66
C ALA A 261 1.49 -4.97 -5.00
N SER A 262 1.21 -5.67 -6.09
CA SER A 262 1.31 -5.16 -7.44
C SER A 262 0.16 -5.67 -8.30
N LEU A 263 -0.30 -4.80 -9.19
CA LEU A 263 -1.31 -5.07 -10.20
C LEU A 263 -0.69 -4.82 -11.57
N LEU A 264 -1.08 -5.60 -12.57
CA LEU A 264 -0.89 -5.22 -13.96
C LEU A 264 -2.12 -4.47 -14.42
N LEU A 265 -1.97 -3.18 -14.70
CA LEU A 265 -2.99 -2.38 -15.34
C LEU A 265 -2.75 -2.42 -16.85
N GLU A 266 -3.78 -2.69 -17.63
CA GLU A 266 -3.65 -2.93 -19.05
C GLU A 266 -4.79 -2.31 -19.85
N ASP A 267 -4.49 -1.80 -21.02
CA ASP A 267 -5.48 -1.41 -22.03
C ASP A 267 -6.34 -2.64 -22.39
N VAL A 268 -7.65 -2.51 -22.33
CA VAL A 268 -8.60 -3.61 -22.58
C VAL A 268 -8.38 -4.28 -23.94
N ASP A 269 -8.00 -3.52 -24.97
CA ASP A 269 -7.75 -4.09 -26.30
C ASP A 269 -6.41 -4.84 -26.36
N SER A 270 -5.41 -4.41 -25.57
CA SER A 270 -4.18 -5.16 -25.37
C SER A 270 -4.47 -6.48 -24.67
N ALA A 271 -5.23 -6.44 -23.58
CA ALA A 271 -5.63 -7.63 -22.83
C ALA A 271 -6.38 -8.65 -23.71
N LYS A 272 -7.32 -8.18 -24.52
CA LYS A 272 -8.06 -9.02 -25.49
C LYS A 272 -7.13 -9.68 -26.52
N ARG A 273 -6.20 -8.89 -27.13
CA ARG A 273 -5.27 -9.41 -28.16
C ARG A 273 -4.41 -10.56 -27.65
N ARG A 274 -3.98 -10.52 -26.37
CA ARG A 274 -3.15 -11.58 -25.78
C ARG A 274 -3.94 -12.64 -25.00
N GLY A 275 -5.28 -12.53 -24.96
CA GLY A 275 -6.14 -13.48 -24.23
C GLY A 275 -5.96 -13.45 -22.73
N ALA A 276 -5.69 -12.27 -22.16
CA ALA A 276 -5.46 -12.11 -20.72
C ALA A 276 -6.74 -12.32 -19.92
N THR A 277 -6.62 -12.95 -18.74
CA THR A 277 -7.70 -12.96 -17.76
C THR A 277 -7.84 -11.59 -17.11
N VAL A 278 -9.06 -11.07 -17.05
CA VAL A 278 -9.39 -9.81 -16.38
C VAL A 278 -9.86 -10.09 -14.96
N TYR A 279 -9.26 -9.41 -13.98
CA TYR A 279 -9.57 -9.51 -12.56
C TYR A 279 -10.35 -8.31 -12.02
N GLY A 280 -10.42 -7.25 -12.81
CA GLY A 280 -11.15 -6.03 -12.46
C GLY A 280 -10.91 -4.91 -13.45
N THR A 281 -11.51 -3.76 -13.18
CA THR A 281 -11.41 -2.53 -13.98
C THR A 281 -11.16 -1.35 -13.05
N VAL A 282 -10.28 -0.44 -13.44
CA VAL A 282 -10.09 0.84 -12.77
C VAL A 282 -11.07 1.85 -13.37
N LEU A 283 -11.97 2.38 -12.54
CA LEU A 283 -13.04 3.27 -13.01
C LEU A 283 -12.70 4.75 -12.81
N GLY A 284 -11.97 5.09 -11.75
CA GLY A 284 -11.59 6.48 -11.48
C GLY A 284 -10.71 6.62 -10.26
N ALA A 285 -10.05 7.77 -10.15
CA ALA A 285 -9.18 8.13 -9.05
C ALA A 285 -9.34 9.59 -8.66
N GLY A 286 -9.12 9.91 -7.38
CA GLY A 286 -9.19 11.26 -6.85
C GLY A 286 -8.26 11.46 -5.69
N SER A 287 -7.81 12.69 -5.49
CA SER A 287 -6.98 13.06 -4.36
C SER A 287 -7.33 14.47 -3.87
N ALA A 288 -7.05 14.74 -2.62
CA ALA A 288 -7.21 16.05 -2.00
C ALA A 288 -6.22 16.20 -0.84
N CYS A 289 -5.94 17.43 -0.48
CA CYS A 289 -5.14 17.75 0.68
C CYS A 289 -5.85 18.83 1.49
N ALA A 290 -5.86 18.68 2.81
CA ALA A 290 -6.26 19.71 3.74
C ALA A 290 -5.14 19.94 4.76
N ASN A 291 -5.23 21.01 5.53
CA ASN A 291 -4.21 21.30 6.54
C ASN A 291 -4.09 20.13 7.53
N ALA A 292 -2.86 19.81 7.92
CA ALA A 292 -2.58 18.67 8.78
C ALA A 292 -3.13 18.83 10.20
N GLY A 293 -3.40 17.73 10.85
CA GLY A 293 -3.33 17.59 12.30
C GLY A 293 -4.62 17.58 13.09
N ASP A 294 -5.80 17.88 12.52
CA ASP A 294 -7.07 17.78 13.22
C ASP A 294 -8.13 16.93 12.50
N THR A 295 -9.07 16.44 13.27
CA THR A 295 -10.17 15.59 12.77
C THR A 295 -11.01 16.27 11.68
N PRO A 296 -11.41 17.55 11.78
CA PRO A 296 -12.15 18.24 10.73
C PRO A 296 -11.42 18.30 9.39
N ASN A 297 -10.13 18.60 9.40
CA ASN A 297 -9.33 18.69 8.17
C ASN A 297 -9.08 17.32 7.54
N LEU A 298 -8.82 16.28 8.33
CA LEU A 298 -8.75 14.91 7.83
C LEU A 298 -10.07 14.48 7.19
N ARG A 299 -11.21 14.77 7.83
CA ARG A 299 -12.55 14.52 7.30
C ARG A 299 -12.77 15.24 5.97
N LEU A 300 -12.39 16.52 5.88
CA LEU A 300 -12.52 17.31 4.67
C LEU A 300 -11.69 16.71 3.51
N ALA A 301 -10.41 16.40 3.76
CA ALA A 301 -9.53 15.82 2.75
C ALA A 301 -10.09 14.50 2.20
N MET A 302 -10.52 13.59 3.08
CA MET A 302 -11.13 12.31 2.72
C MET A 302 -12.43 12.50 1.92
N SER A 303 -13.32 13.40 2.35
CA SER A 303 -14.56 13.71 1.64
C SER A 303 -14.29 14.21 0.23
N LEU A 304 -13.33 15.14 0.08
CA LEU A 304 -12.97 15.69 -1.23
C LEU A 304 -12.32 14.65 -2.15
N ALA A 305 -11.44 13.78 -1.62
CA ALA A 305 -10.81 12.71 -2.39
C ALA A 305 -11.86 11.70 -2.90
N MET A 306 -12.80 11.26 -2.05
CA MET A 306 -13.89 10.36 -2.45
C MET A 306 -14.79 11.00 -3.51
N LYS A 307 -15.21 12.27 -3.32
CA LYS A 307 -16.02 13.01 -4.31
C LYS A 307 -15.30 13.16 -5.65
N ALA A 308 -13.97 13.39 -5.62
CA ALA A 308 -13.16 13.47 -6.83
C ALA A 308 -13.09 12.12 -7.56
N ALA A 309 -12.87 11.03 -6.84
CA ALA A 309 -12.81 9.68 -7.40
C ALA A 309 -14.15 9.23 -8.01
N LEU A 310 -15.27 9.48 -7.33
CA LEU A 310 -16.62 9.20 -7.84
C LEU A 310 -16.92 10.00 -9.11
N ARG A 311 -16.60 11.30 -9.12
CA ARG A 311 -16.77 12.15 -10.31
C ARG A 311 -15.91 11.67 -11.48
N ASP A 312 -14.66 11.28 -11.24
CA ASP A 312 -13.77 10.74 -12.27
C ASP A 312 -14.28 9.42 -12.84
N ALA A 313 -14.83 8.55 -11.96
CA ALA A 313 -15.48 7.31 -12.37
C ALA A 313 -16.83 7.51 -13.08
N GLY A 314 -17.44 8.70 -12.99
CA GLY A 314 -18.79 8.97 -13.48
C GLY A 314 -19.87 8.22 -12.71
N LEU A 315 -19.64 7.94 -11.42
CA LEU A 315 -20.54 7.16 -10.58
C LEU A 315 -21.09 8.00 -9.43
N THR A 316 -22.24 7.56 -8.94
CA THR A 316 -22.92 8.09 -7.72
C THR A 316 -22.70 7.15 -6.52
N PRO A 317 -22.82 7.64 -5.27
CA PRO A 317 -22.57 6.83 -4.08
C PRO A 317 -23.40 5.55 -3.99
N ASP A 318 -24.63 5.52 -4.50
CA ASP A 318 -25.52 4.36 -4.50
C ASP A 318 -25.04 3.20 -5.41
N GLN A 319 -24.14 3.47 -6.32
CA GLN A 319 -23.52 2.48 -7.21
C GLN A 319 -22.30 1.79 -6.57
N ILE A 320 -21.89 2.19 -5.37
CA ILE A 320 -20.77 1.58 -4.64
C ILE A 320 -21.27 0.39 -3.83
N GLY A 321 -20.74 -0.79 -4.09
CA GLY A 321 -21.08 -2.03 -3.41
C GLY A 321 -20.45 -2.15 -2.01
N HIS A 322 -19.19 -1.66 -1.83
CA HIS A 322 -18.57 -1.55 -0.52
C HIS A 322 -17.46 -0.47 -0.52
N ILE A 323 -17.10 -0.03 0.68
CA ILE A 323 -15.97 0.84 0.92
C ILE A 323 -14.85 0.02 1.56
N ASN A 324 -13.69 0.00 0.94
CA ASN A 324 -12.46 -0.45 1.57
C ASN A 324 -11.82 0.77 2.24
N ALA A 325 -12.08 0.89 3.52
CA ALA A 325 -11.76 2.05 4.34
C ALA A 325 -10.24 2.19 4.58
N HIS A 326 -9.83 3.38 5.00
CA HIS A 326 -8.50 3.56 5.57
C HIS A 326 -8.39 2.77 6.89
N GLY A 327 -9.35 2.94 7.82
CA GLY A 327 -9.51 2.11 9.01
C GLY A 327 -8.23 1.88 9.80
N LEU A 328 -7.71 2.94 10.44
CA LEU A 328 -6.38 2.93 11.06
C LEU A 328 -6.37 2.31 12.47
N SER A 329 -7.55 2.12 13.10
CA SER A 329 -7.67 1.80 14.53
C SER A 329 -7.21 2.95 15.45
N ASP A 330 -7.06 4.16 14.89
CA ASP A 330 -6.76 5.37 15.62
C ASP A 330 -8.05 6.11 15.98
N PRO A 331 -8.26 6.51 17.26
CA PRO A 331 -9.51 7.13 17.69
C PRO A 331 -9.89 8.39 16.89
N LYS A 332 -8.94 9.22 16.50
CA LYS A 332 -9.19 10.49 15.79
C LYS A 332 -9.44 10.25 14.30
N THR A 333 -8.59 9.44 13.68
CA THR A 333 -8.64 9.18 12.24
C THR A 333 -9.90 8.41 11.85
N ASP A 334 -10.26 7.38 12.62
CA ASP A 334 -11.45 6.58 12.35
C ASP A 334 -12.76 7.40 12.48
N VAL A 335 -12.83 8.33 13.45
CA VAL A 335 -13.97 9.27 13.56
C VAL A 335 -14.03 10.23 12.37
N ALA A 336 -12.86 10.76 11.96
CA ALA A 336 -12.79 11.63 10.78
C ALA A 336 -13.25 10.89 9.52
N GLU A 337 -12.84 9.65 9.34
CA GLU A 337 -13.21 8.81 8.22
C GLU A 337 -14.70 8.48 8.20
N ALA A 338 -15.28 8.07 9.34
CA ALA A 338 -16.71 7.82 9.46
C ALA A 338 -17.52 9.07 9.09
N GLY A 339 -17.11 10.24 9.58
CA GLY A 339 -17.71 11.51 9.20
C GLY A 339 -17.59 11.83 7.70
N ALA A 340 -16.42 11.55 7.09
CA ALA A 340 -16.21 11.74 5.66
C ALA A 340 -17.09 10.84 4.79
N ILE A 341 -17.27 9.58 5.20
CA ILE A 341 -18.18 8.65 4.52
C ILE A 341 -19.61 9.21 4.56
N HIS A 342 -20.09 9.71 5.69
CA HIS A 342 -21.41 10.34 5.78
C HIS A 342 -21.53 11.61 4.93
N ASP A 343 -20.48 12.44 4.83
CA ASP A 343 -20.48 13.65 3.98
C ASP A 343 -20.61 13.35 2.47
N VAL A 344 -20.23 12.14 2.05
CA VAL A 344 -20.27 11.71 0.66
C VAL A 344 -21.49 10.84 0.36
N PHE A 345 -21.80 9.90 1.25
CA PHE A 345 -22.83 8.89 1.05
C PHE A 345 -24.20 9.29 1.66
N GLY A 346 -24.25 10.34 2.48
CA GLY A 346 -25.47 10.81 3.13
C GLY A 346 -26.18 9.69 3.89
N SER A 347 -27.45 9.46 3.60
CA SER A 347 -28.26 8.38 4.22
C SER A 347 -27.82 6.95 3.85
N LEU A 348 -26.89 6.79 2.90
CA LEU A 348 -26.28 5.51 2.56
C LEU A 348 -25.07 5.19 3.43
N GLY A 349 -24.50 6.16 4.14
CA GLY A 349 -23.33 5.98 5.00
C GLY A 349 -23.49 4.89 6.06
N ASP A 350 -24.69 4.74 6.62
CA ASP A 350 -25.05 3.67 7.57
C ASP A 350 -25.35 2.31 6.90
N LYS A 351 -25.39 2.24 5.56
CA LYS A 351 -25.90 1.07 4.82
C LYS A 351 -24.85 0.42 3.94
N VAL A 352 -23.96 1.22 3.33
CA VAL A 352 -22.89 0.70 2.48
C VAL A 352 -21.94 -0.15 3.32
N PRO A 353 -21.63 -1.39 2.91
CA PRO A 353 -20.68 -2.22 3.64
C PRO A 353 -19.30 -1.56 3.70
N VAL A 354 -18.66 -1.54 4.87
CA VAL A 354 -17.33 -0.98 5.11
C VAL A 354 -16.41 -2.06 5.63
N THR A 355 -15.28 -2.28 4.97
CA THR A 355 -14.22 -3.18 5.43
C THR A 355 -12.93 -2.40 5.71
N ALA A 356 -12.19 -2.79 6.75
CA ALA A 356 -10.93 -2.17 7.17
C ALA A 356 -9.84 -3.24 7.36
N LEU A 357 -9.07 -3.47 6.30
CA LEU A 357 -8.18 -4.62 6.21
C LEU A 357 -6.86 -4.46 6.97
N LYS A 358 -6.53 -3.24 7.47
CA LYS A 358 -5.42 -3.06 8.42
C LYS A 358 -5.59 -3.87 9.70
N SER A 359 -6.80 -4.33 10.00
CA SER A 359 -7.05 -5.26 11.09
C SER A 359 -6.32 -6.61 10.93
N PHE A 360 -5.95 -7.00 9.71
CA PHE A 360 -5.22 -8.23 9.42
C PHE A 360 -3.69 -8.10 9.52
N TRP A 361 -3.11 -6.98 9.09
CA TRP A 361 -1.65 -6.83 8.92
C TRP A 361 -1.07 -5.51 9.42
N GLY A 362 -1.89 -4.65 10.01
CA GLY A 362 -1.43 -3.34 10.46
C GLY A 362 -1.20 -2.34 9.31
N ASN A 363 -0.51 -1.26 9.62
CA ASN A 363 -0.21 -0.16 8.71
C ASN A 363 1.23 -0.23 8.19
N ALA A 364 1.41 -0.53 6.92
CA ALA A 364 2.68 -0.52 6.20
C ALA A 364 2.95 0.80 5.46
N ALA A 365 2.21 1.85 5.75
CA ALA A 365 2.19 3.14 5.04
C ALA A 365 1.97 2.93 3.52
N ALA A 366 2.91 3.25 2.63
CA ALA A 366 2.71 3.15 1.18
C ALA A 366 2.28 1.75 0.71
N GLY A 367 2.78 0.69 1.34
CA GLY A 367 2.43 -0.70 1.00
C GLY A 367 0.98 -1.08 1.29
N THR A 368 0.31 -0.35 2.17
CA THR A 368 -1.00 -0.75 2.70
C THR A 368 -2.12 -0.67 1.67
N GLY A 369 -2.25 0.46 0.97
CA GLY A 369 -3.41 0.69 0.10
C GLY A 369 -3.52 -0.32 -1.05
N MET A 370 -2.40 -0.76 -1.62
CA MET A 370 -2.40 -1.71 -2.72
C MET A 370 -2.81 -3.12 -2.30
N ILE A 371 -2.32 -3.58 -1.13
CA ILE A 371 -2.74 -4.89 -0.59
C ILE A 371 -4.22 -4.88 -0.20
N GLU A 372 -4.76 -3.75 0.27
CA GLU A 372 -6.18 -3.60 0.60
C GLU A 372 -7.05 -3.65 -0.67
N ILE A 373 -6.62 -3.02 -1.77
CA ILE A 373 -7.28 -3.13 -3.07
C ILE A 373 -7.28 -4.60 -3.54
N LEU A 374 -6.11 -5.24 -3.46
CA LEU A 374 -5.98 -6.64 -3.84
C LEU A 374 -6.88 -7.55 -2.98
N GLY A 375 -7.00 -7.27 -1.68
CA GLY A 375 -7.93 -7.97 -0.79
C GLY A 375 -9.39 -7.84 -1.21
N SER A 376 -9.84 -6.65 -1.64
CA SER A 376 -11.18 -6.49 -2.21
C SER A 376 -11.35 -7.22 -3.54
N LEU A 377 -10.35 -7.15 -4.44
CA LEU A 377 -10.41 -7.84 -5.75
C LEU A 377 -10.49 -9.36 -5.60
N THR A 378 -9.64 -9.95 -4.75
CA THR A 378 -9.64 -11.41 -4.52
C THR A 378 -10.87 -11.86 -3.76
N GLY A 379 -11.35 -11.08 -2.78
CA GLY A 379 -12.59 -11.36 -2.07
C GLY A 379 -13.80 -11.36 -3.01
N LEU A 380 -13.95 -10.34 -3.86
CA LEU A 380 -15.02 -10.26 -4.85
C LEU A 380 -15.00 -11.44 -5.82
N ARG A 381 -13.84 -11.82 -6.32
CA ARG A 381 -13.68 -12.98 -7.21
C ARG A 381 -14.13 -14.29 -6.55
N GLU A 382 -13.93 -14.40 -5.25
CA GLU A 382 -14.35 -15.56 -4.45
C GLU A 382 -15.76 -15.38 -3.86
N GLY A 383 -16.50 -14.34 -4.26
CA GLY A 383 -17.89 -14.10 -3.88
C GLY A 383 -18.07 -13.52 -2.47
N PHE A 384 -17.07 -12.84 -1.89
CA PHE A 384 -17.22 -12.23 -0.57
C PHE A 384 -16.56 -10.86 -0.44
N ILE A 385 -17.10 -10.02 0.44
CA ILE A 385 -16.45 -8.81 0.96
C ILE A 385 -15.70 -9.23 2.22
N PRO A 386 -14.37 -8.95 2.33
CA PRO A 386 -13.58 -9.33 3.50
C PRO A 386 -14.06 -8.66 4.79
N PRO A 387 -13.97 -9.32 5.96
CA PRO A 387 -14.39 -8.74 7.23
C PRO A 387 -13.35 -7.73 7.76
N THR A 388 -13.77 -6.95 8.74
CA THR A 388 -12.90 -6.18 9.63
C THR A 388 -12.71 -6.99 10.91
N LEU A 389 -11.48 -7.35 11.23
CA LEU A 389 -11.20 -8.11 12.46
C LEU A 389 -11.36 -7.23 13.71
N ASN A 390 -11.69 -7.87 14.82
CA ASN A 390 -11.77 -7.26 16.15
C ASN A 390 -12.84 -6.15 16.33
N TYR A 391 -13.76 -6.02 15.40
CA TYR A 391 -14.89 -5.10 15.51
C TYR A 391 -16.07 -5.79 16.22
N SER A 392 -16.16 -5.64 17.54
CA SER A 392 -17.21 -6.25 18.37
C SER A 392 -18.05 -5.23 19.15
N ASN A 393 -17.48 -4.06 19.44
CA ASN A 393 -18.17 -2.98 20.17
C ASN A 393 -18.25 -1.74 19.27
N PRO A 394 -19.35 -1.51 18.56
CA PRO A 394 -19.50 -0.34 17.70
C PRO A 394 -19.30 0.96 18.47
N ASP A 395 -18.43 1.84 17.94
CA ASP A 395 -18.31 3.19 18.50
C ASP A 395 -19.45 4.07 17.99
N PRO A 396 -20.25 4.69 18.86
CA PRO A 396 -21.31 5.62 18.45
C PRO A 396 -20.83 6.80 17.62
N ALA A 397 -19.56 7.19 17.73
CA ALA A 397 -18.93 8.23 16.93
C ALA A 397 -18.55 7.74 15.51
N CYS A 398 -18.51 6.42 15.27
CA CYS A 398 -18.17 5.79 13.99
C CYS A 398 -19.35 4.96 13.47
N ARG A 399 -20.48 5.61 13.23
CA ARG A 399 -21.71 4.94 12.74
C ARG A 399 -21.54 4.48 11.30
N LEU A 400 -21.09 3.25 11.12
CA LEU A 400 -20.83 2.60 9.83
C LEU A 400 -21.38 1.18 9.81
N ASN A 401 -21.67 0.67 8.62
CA ASN A 401 -22.02 -0.75 8.42
C ASN A 401 -20.73 -1.58 8.24
N VAL A 402 -19.98 -1.73 9.32
CA VAL A 402 -18.70 -2.47 9.30
C VAL A 402 -18.96 -3.96 9.14
N VAL A 403 -18.33 -4.56 8.13
CA VAL A 403 -18.42 -5.99 7.82
C VAL A 403 -17.66 -6.78 8.90
N ARG A 404 -18.35 -7.66 9.62
CA ARG A 404 -17.81 -8.48 10.72
C ARG A 404 -17.43 -9.90 10.31
N GLU A 405 -18.13 -10.41 9.31
CA GLU A 405 -17.96 -11.75 8.74
C GLU A 405 -17.97 -11.63 7.22
N PRO A 406 -17.38 -12.56 6.47
CA PRO A 406 -17.47 -12.55 5.01
C PRO A 406 -18.93 -12.47 4.54
N VAL A 407 -19.27 -11.45 3.74
CA VAL A 407 -20.61 -11.25 3.21
C VAL A 407 -20.61 -11.23 1.70
N ALA A 408 -21.65 -11.77 1.06
CA ALA A 408 -21.78 -11.74 -0.38
C ALA A 408 -21.91 -10.29 -0.90
N PRO A 409 -21.18 -9.91 -1.96
CA PRO A 409 -21.28 -8.58 -2.56
C PRO A 409 -22.63 -8.43 -3.29
N ARG A 410 -23.28 -7.29 -3.11
CA ARG A 410 -24.46 -6.91 -3.89
C ARG A 410 -24.07 -6.33 -5.25
N ASN A 411 -22.90 -5.73 -5.31
CA ASN A 411 -22.35 -5.01 -6.46
C ASN A 411 -20.83 -5.12 -6.40
N PRO A 412 -20.12 -5.42 -7.51
CA PRO A 412 -18.68 -5.58 -7.54
C PRO A 412 -17.89 -4.27 -7.54
N VAL A 413 -18.54 -3.12 -7.53
CA VAL A 413 -17.86 -1.82 -7.49
C VAL A 413 -17.49 -1.46 -6.06
N PHE A 414 -16.25 -1.07 -5.84
CA PHE A 414 -15.80 -0.61 -4.53
C PHE A 414 -14.97 0.66 -4.61
N LEU A 415 -14.99 1.40 -3.51
CA LEU A 415 -14.18 2.58 -3.31
C LEU A 415 -13.09 2.27 -2.27
N LYS A 416 -11.82 2.46 -2.62
CA LYS A 416 -10.69 2.41 -1.69
C LYS A 416 -10.33 3.82 -1.26
N LEU A 417 -10.23 4.05 0.05
CA LEU A 417 -9.84 5.33 0.66
C LEU A 417 -8.52 5.18 1.42
N SER A 418 -7.66 6.17 1.31
CA SER A 418 -6.44 6.29 2.12
C SER A 418 -6.21 7.74 2.51
N VAL A 419 -5.60 7.96 3.67
CA VAL A 419 -5.22 9.29 4.15
C VAL A 419 -3.91 9.20 4.93
N THR A 420 -3.03 10.18 4.76
CA THR A 420 -1.82 10.32 5.57
C THR A 420 -2.12 11.17 6.82
N ARG A 421 -1.31 11.03 7.85
CA ARG A 421 -1.43 11.88 9.04
C ARG A 421 -1.24 13.39 8.74
N LEU A 422 -0.64 13.72 7.60
CA LEU A 422 -0.43 15.10 7.14
C LEU A 422 -1.58 15.66 6.31
N GLY A 423 -2.71 14.94 6.20
CA GLY A 423 -3.92 15.43 5.55
C GLY A 423 -3.95 15.26 4.03
N GLN A 424 -3.03 14.47 3.44
CA GLN A 424 -3.15 14.06 2.03
C GLN A 424 -4.06 12.84 1.97
N ALA A 425 -5.18 12.94 1.27
CA ALA A 425 -6.12 11.86 1.03
C ALA A 425 -6.14 11.45 -0.43
N SER A 426 -6.34 10.17 -0.68
CA SER A 426 -6.50 9.61 -2.02
C SER A 426 -7.57 8.54 -2.03
N ALA A 427 -8.31 8.43 -3.13
CA ALA A 427 -9.33 7.41 -3.32
C ALA A 427 -9.30 6.87 -4.75
N THR A 428 -9.61 5.60 -4.91
CA THR A 428 -9.84 4.96 -6.20
C THR A 428 -11.16 4.22 -6.21
N VAL A 429 -11.83 4.22 -7.36
CA VAL A 429 -13.05 3.44 -7.61
C VAL A 429 -12.68 2.35 -8.59
N LEU A 430 -12.92 1.10 -8.18
CA LEU A 430 -12.61 -0.08 -8.97
C LEU A 430 -13.85 -0.99 -9.05
N GLN A 431 -13.86 -1.83 -10.07
CA GLN A 431 -14.84 -2.90 -10.23
C GLN A 431 -14.10 -4.23 -10.27
N GLY A 432 -14.43 -5.14 -9.36
CA GLY A 432 -13.96 -6.51 -9.39
C GLY A 432 -14.77 -7.40 -10.35
N VAL A 433 -14.35 -8.64 -10.45
CA VAL A 433 -15.09 -9.72 -11.13
C VAL A 433 -15.71 -10.59 -10.04
N VAL A 434 -16.98 -10.95 -10.18
CA VAL A 434 -17.73 -11.84 -9.28
C VAL A 434 -17.99 -13.17 -9.98
#